data_bde677c60f9e06114326de11a549b325
#
_entry.id   bde677c60f9e06114326de11a549b325
#
_cell.length_a   1.000
_cell.length_b   1.000
_cell.length_c   1.000
_cell.angle_alpha   90.00
_cell.angle_beta   90.00
_cell.angle_gamma   90.00
#
_symmetry.space_group_name_H-M   'P 1'
#
loop_
_entity.id
_entity.type
_entity.pdbx_description
1 polymer ?
#
loop_
_entity_poly.entity_id
_entity_poly.type
_entity_poly.pdbx_seq_one_letter_code
_entity_poly.pdbx_strand_id
1 'polypeptide(L)'
;MNIRPAQPGDLPALLEIFAHARAFMAQTGNPTQWPATYPGAELMQQQIARGVCYVLEGNARPEAPFCYIPGPEPTYAEIYDGGWPDDAPYATIHRMASAGRVHGAAAICFAWCAARGLPLRADTHADNKVMQHLLEKNGFVRCGNITLADGTSRIAYHCTVPPRGGKQQTAAQAAAALAQAAKALPKPADGPLLVALDGRCAAGKTTIAAQMARQYGWGVVHLDDFFLQPIQRTPQRMAEPGGNLDRERLIAEVLEPLRAGQQGSYRLFDCRTMALAPGTVPLPQTPIILLEGSYSCHPDLWNYCALHAFVNVEPAEQLRRLAARAPEKLEDFKTRWIPKEETYFAHFQIPERCEVKV
;
A
#
# COMPACT_ATOMS: atom_id res chain seq x y z
N MET A 1 5.52 14.12 8.62
CA MET A 1 6.71 13.84 7.79
C MET A 1 6.21 13.33 6.45
N ASN A 2 6.78 13.78 5.36
CA ASN A 2 6.38 13.40 4.00
C ASN A 2 7.62 12.94 3.22
N ILE A 3 7.43 12.03 2.25
CA ILE A 3 8.49 11.69 1.29
C ILE A 3 8.09 12.25 -0.06
N ARG A 4 8.98 13.03 -0.65
CA ARG A 4 8.80 13.66 -1.95
C ARG A 4 10.04 13.47 -2.85
N PRO A 5 9.89 13.61 -4.17
CA PRO A 5 11.05 13.71 -5.05
C PRO A 5 11.97 14.86 -4.59
N ALA A 6 13.27 14.61 -4.64
CA ALA A 6 14.27 15.66 -4.41
C ALA A 6 14.25 16.65 -5.57
N GLN A 7 14.46 17.93 -5.24
CA GLN A 7 14.51 19.03 -6.21
C GLN A 7 15.95 19.58 -6.31
N PRO A 8 16.32 20.27 -7.39
CA PRO A 8 17.66 20.87 -7.51
C PRO A 8 18.04 21.76 -6.32
N GLY A 9 17.08 22.48 -5.73
CA GLY A 9 17.28 23.32 -4.55
C GLY A 9 17.61 22.57 -3.26
N ASP A 10 17.34 21.25 -3.19
CA ASP A 10 17.69 20.43 -2.04
C ASP A 10 19.19 20.05 -2.00
N LEU A 11 19.89 20.14 -3.13
CA LEU A 11 21.25 19.64 -3.28
C LEU A 11 22.21 20.06 -2.17
N PRO A 12 22.30 21.32 -1.74
CA PRO A 12 23.18 21.70 -0.64
C PRO A 12 22.90 20.94 0.65
N ALA A 13 21.62 20.83 1.03
CA ALA A 13 21.21 20.09 2.24
C ALA A 13 21.50 18.59 2.12
N LEU A 14 21.34 18.00 0.93
CA LEU A 14 21.68 16.59 0.71
C LEU A 14 23.18 16.35 0.89
N LEU A 15 24.03 17.21 0.37
CA LEU A 15 25.49 17.10 0.52
C LEU A 15 25.94 17.22 1.97
N GLU A 16 25.30 18.09 2.77
CA GLU A 16 25.51 18.19 4.22
C GLU A 16 25.14 16.89 4.93
N ILE A 17 23.97 16.31 4.59
CA ILE A 17 23.52 15.03 5.17
C ILE A 17 24.49 13.89 4.80
N PHE A 18 24.99 13.84 3.57
CA PHE A 18 25.96 12.84 3.17
C PHE A 18 27.32 13.03 3.87
N ALA A 19 27.76 14.27 4.09
CA ALA A 19 28.94 14.54 4.89
C ALA A 19 28.78 14.08 6.34
N HIS A 20 27.63 14.34 6.96
CA HIS A 20 27.26 13.85 8.29
C HIS A 20 27.26 12.31 8.34
N ALA A 21 26.65 11.65 7.33
CA ALA A 21 26.61 10.19 7.26
C ALA A 21 28.00 9.56 7.12
N ARG A 22 28.92 10.16 6.34
CA ARG A 22 30.32 9.71 6.24
C ARG A 22 31.04 9.80 7.58
N ALA A 23 30.87 10.93 8.28
CA ALA A 23 31.47 11.13 9.61
C ALA A 23 30.94 10.08 10.61
N PHE A 24 29.63 9.83 10.60
CA PHE A 24 28.99 8.81 11.44
C PHE A 24 29.50 7.40 11.10
N MET A 25 29.61 7.03 9.83
CA MET A 25 30.14 5.74 9.40
C MET A 25 31.59 5.56 9.88
N ALA A 26 32.43 6.57 9.75
CA ALA A 26 33.82 6.51 10.23
C ALA A 26 33.88 6.30 11.75
N GLN A 27 33.04 6.99 12.53
CA GLN A 27 32.95 6.85 13.99
C GLN A 27 32.46 5.46 14.43
N THR A 28 31.63 4.81 13.59
CA THR A 28 31.02 3.50 13.89
C THR A 28 31.77 2.33 13.25
N GLY A 29 33.03 2.52 12.82
CA GLY A 29 33.91 1.46 12.34
C GLY A 29 33.84 1.16 10.85
N ASN A 30 33.21 2.03 10.05
CA ASN A 30 33.08 1.87 8.60
C ASN A 30 33.58 3.11 7.83
N PRO A 31 34.90 3.41 7.86
CA PRO A 31 35.44 4.62 7.24
C PRO A 31 35.61 4.51 5.71
N THR A 32 35.52 3.32 5.13
CA THR A 32 35.94 3.04 3.75
C THR A 32 34.79 2.87 2.75
N GLN A 33 33.55 2.67 3.21
CA GLN A 33 32.42 2.41 2.31
C GLN A 33 32.18 3.54 1.33
N TRP A 34 32.28 4.81 1.79
CA TRP A 34 32.11 5.97 0.95
C TRP A 34 33.39 6.82 0.96
N PRO A 35 34.03 7.02 -0.21
CA PRO A 35 35.13 7.98 -0.34
C PRO A 35 34.71 9.39 0.11
N ALA A 36 35.68 10.24 0.42
CA ALA A 36 35.44 11.56 0.99
C ALA A 36 34.48 12.46 0.19
N THR A 37 34.40 12.25 -1.13
CA THR A 37 33.56 13.01 -2.06
C THR A 37 32.28 12.28 -2.49
N TYR A 38 32.04 11.07 -2.01
CA TYR A 38 30.87 10.27 -2.43
C TYR A 38 29.73 10.35 -1.40
N PRO A 39 28.47 10.43 -1.86
CA PRO A 39 28.06 10.81 -3.21
C PRO A 39 28.33 12.32 -3.43
N GLY A 40 28.88 12.64 -4.61
CA GLY A 40 29.22 14.02 -4.99
C GLY A 40 28.04 14.78 -5.61
N ALA A 41 28.22 16.10 -5.78
CA ALA A 41 27.19 16.99 -6.31
C ALA A 41 26.70 16.58 -7.70
N GLU A 42 27.60 16.29 -8.62
CA GLU A 42 27.27 15.92 -10.00
C GLU A 42 26.41 14.64 -10.05
N LEU A 43 26.81 13.61 -9.31
CA LEU A 43 26.04 12.37 -9.22
C LEU A 43 24.63 12.64 -8.68
N MET A 44 24.51 13.44 -7.62
CA MET A 44 23.20 13.73 -7.02
C MET A 44 22.32 14.58 -7.93
N GLN A 45 22.88 15.54 -8.68
CA GLN A 45 22.16 16.28 -9.71
C GLN A 45 21.59 15.35 -10.78
N GLN A 46 22.39 14.39 -11.26
CA GLN A 46 21.93 13.37 -12.21
C GLN A 46 20.78 12.51 -11.65
N GLN A 47 20.88 12.07 -10.39
CA GLN A 47 19.81 11.28 -9.75
C GLN A 47 18.51 12.09 -9.54
N ILE A 48 18.64 13.37 -9.21
CA ILE A 48 17.51 14.31 -9.10
C ILE A 48 16.86 14.51 -10.48
N ALA A 49 17.66 14.80 -11.51
CA ALA A 49 17.16 15.00 -12.87
C ALA A 49 16.46 13.74 -13.44
N ARG A 50 16.93 12.54 -13.08
CA ARG A 50 16.29 11.27 -13.44
C ARG A 50 15.01 10.98 -12.65
N GLY A 51 14.68 11.77 -11.63
CA GLY A 51 13.50 11.55 -10.78
C GLY A 51 13.60 10.33 -9.86
N VAL A 52 14.79 9.80 -9.60
CA VAL A 52 15.00 8.61 -8.77
C VAL A 52 15.53 8.94 -7.36
N CYS A 53 15.84 10.20 -7.08
CA CYS A 53 16.25 10.68 -5.76
C CYS A 53 15.03 11.21 -5.01
N TYR A 54 14.87 10.78 -3.76
CA TYR A 54 13.78 11.17 -2.86
C TYR A 54 14.33 11.67 -1.53
N VAL A 55 13.53 12.44 -0.83
CA VAL A 55 13.86 12.94 0.52
C VAL A 55 12.70 12.70 1.48
N LEU A 56 13.01 12.19 2.64
CA LEU A 56 12.13 12.31 3.80
C LEU A 56 12.24 13.77 4.29
N GLU A 57 11.13 14.46 4.31
CA GLU A 57 11.01 15.85 4.74
C GLU A 57 10.43 15.94 6.14
N GLY A 58 11.07 16.72 6.99
CA GLY A 58 10.60 17.07 8.33
C GLY A 58 10.83 18.55 8.61
N ASN A 59 9.83 19.27 9.15
CA ASN A 59 9.92 20.71 9.40
C ASN A 59 10.39 21.53 8.19
N ALA A 60 9.82 21.24 7.00
CA ALA A 60 10.10 21.86 5.72
C ALA A 60 11.59 21.79 5.27
N ARG A 61 12.31 20.75 5.68
CA ARG A 61 13.71 20.51 5.23
C ARG A 61 13.98 19.02 5.01
N PRO A 62 14.97 18.66 4.15
CA PRO A 62 15.44 17.30 3.99
C PRO A 62 16.02 16.72 5.30
N GLU A 63 15.60 15.50 5.64
CA GLU A 63 16.07 14.76 6.83
C GLU A 63 16.76 13.46 6.47
N ALA A 64 16.29 12.77 5.42
CA ALA A 64 16.90 11.55 4.93
C ALA A 64 16.74 11.41 3.41
N PRO A 65 17.81 11.62 2.63
CA PRO A 65 17.85 11.31 1.21
C PRO A 65 18.05 9.82 0.97
N PHE A 66 17.48 9.35 -0.15
CA PHE A 66 17.73 8.03 -0.70
C PHE A 66 17.42 8.00 -2.20
N CYS A 67 17.98 7.00 -2.92
CA CYS A 67 17.62 6.75 -4.30
C CYS A 67 16.77 5.46 -4.37
N TYR A 68 15.64 5.52 -5.05
CA TYR A 68 14.79 4.38 -5.38
C TYR A 68 14.83 4.18 -6.90
N ILE A 69 15.41 3.07 -7.34
CA ILE A 69 15.73 2.81 -8.75
C ILE A 69 15.05 1.51 -9.19
N PRO A 70 13.88 1.57 -9.87
CA PRO A 70 13.29 0.39 -10.50
C PRO A 70 14.15 -0.12 -11.65
N GLY A 71 14.19 -1.43 -11.82
CA GLY A 71 14.90 -2.10 -12.90
C GLY A 71 16.23 -2.70 -12.49
N PRO A 72 16.90 -3.39 -13.41
CA PRO A 72 18.10 -4.12 -13.11
C PRO A 72 19.26 -3.17 -12.72
N GLU A 73 19.95 -3.51 -11.66
CA GLU A 73 21.18 -2.87 -11.23
C GLU A 73 22.36 -3.68 -11.80
N PRO A 74 23.23 -3.08 -12.64
CA PRO A 74 24.31 -3.83 -13.32
C PRO A 74 25.23 -4.57 -12.36
N THR A 75 25.53 -4.01 -11.18
CA THR A 75 26.38 -4.64 -10.18
C THR A 75 25.73 -5.81 -9.46
N TYR A 76 24.42 -6.03 -9.66
CA TYR A 76 23.66 -7.14 -9.08
C TYR A 76 23.47 -8.31 -10.05
N ALA A 77 24.05 -8.24 -11.25
CA ALA A 77 23.98 -9.31 -12.24
C ALA A 77 24.68 -10.59 -11.75
N GLU A 78 25.77 -10.43 -11.02
CA GLU A 78 26.53 -11.55 -10.43
C GLU A 78 26.49 -11.46 -8.91
N ILE A 79 26.19 -12.58 -8.25
CA ILE A 79 26.16 -12.73 -6.79
C ILE A 79 26.99 -13.94 -6.39
N TYR A 80 27.79 -13.81 -5.34
CA TYR A 80 28.72 -14.80 -4.84
C TYR A 80 28.33 -15.22 -3.42
N ASP A 81 28.73 -16.40 -3.00
CA ASP A 81 28.45 -16.94 -1.65
C ASP A 81 26.97 -16.97 -1.29
N GLY A 82 26.11 -17.19 -2.29
CA GLY A 82 24.67 -17.22 -2.15
C GLY A 82 23.96 -17.06 -3.49
N GLY A 83 22.74 -16.50 -3.47
CA GLY A 83 21.94 -16.28 -4.66
C GLY A 83 20.73 -15.36 -4.39
N TRP A 84 20.24 -14.68 -5.42
CA TRP A 84 18.98 -13.98 -5.33
C TRP A 84 17.83 -14.97 -5.19
N PRO A 85 16.76 -14.65 -4.42
CA PRO A 85 15.63 -15.56 -4.22
C PRO A 85 14.86 -15.86 -5.50
N ASP A 86 14.83 -14.90 -6.43
CA ASP A 86 14.12 -14.99 -7.70
C ASP A 86 14.71 -14.00 -8.72
N ASP A 87 14.26 -14.11 -9.97
CA ASP A 87 14.58 -13.21 -11.08
C ASP A 87 13.45 -12.19 -11.35
N ALA A 88 12.52 -12.00 -10.41
CA ALA A 88 11.44 -11.06 -10.55
C ALA A 88 11.94 -9.61 -10.70
N PRO A 89 11.20 -8.73 -11.37
CA PRO A 89 11.50 -7.30 -11.38
C PRO A 89 11.60 -6.75 -9.96
N TYR A 90 12.60 -5.93 -9.69
CA TYR A 90 12.88 -5.35 -8.38
C TYR A 90 13.23 -3.87 -8.47
N ALA A 91 13.29 -3.20 -7.33
CA ALA A 91 13.86 -1.87 -7.21
C ALA A 91 15.04 -1.88 -6.25
N THR A 92 16.06 -1.08 -6.57
CA THR A 92 17.25 -0.95 -5.72
C THR A 92 17.17 0.32 -4.88
N ILE A 93 17.54 0.21 -3.60
CA ILE A 93 17.68 1.35 -2.69
C ILE A 93 19.17 1.67 -2.55
N HIS A 94 19.54 2.84 -3.02
CA HIS A 94 20.91 3.32 -2.95
C HIS A 94 21.02 4.63 -2.17
N ARG A 95 22.23 4.91 -1.66
CA ARG A 95 22.64 6.22 -1.10
C ARG A 95 21.72 6.70 0.01
N MET A 96 21.21 5.77 0.82
CA MET A 96 20.40 6.14 1.98
C MET A 96 21.30 6.75 3.06
N ALA A 97 20.92 7.92 3.51
CA ALA A 97 21.57 8.65 4.59
C ALA A 97 20.54 9.32 5.50
N SER A 98 20.95 9.71 6.69
CA SER A 98 20.10 10.43 7.63
C SER A 98 20.87 11.59 8.28
N ALA A 99 20.17 12.69 8.50
CA ALA A 99 20.67 13.81 9.29
C ALA A 99 20.72 13.53 10.81
N GLY A 100 20.26 12.35 11.25
CA GLY A 100 20.24 11.95 12.65
C GLY A 100 19.15 12.61 13.51
N ARG A 101 18.34 13.50 12.95
CA ARG A 101 17.31 14.26 13.68
C ARG A 101 15.95 13.57 13.76
N VAL A 102 15.70 12.58 12.88
CA VAL A 102 14.43 11.84 12.82
C VAL A 102 14.69 10.41 13.26
N HIS A 103 14.06 10.02 14.37
CA HIS A 103 14.14 8.63 14.84
C HIS A 103 13.38 7.70 13.86
N GLY A 104 14.01 6.60 13.47
CA GLY A 104 13.40 5.62 12.55
C GLY A 104 13.31 6.07 11.09
N ALA A 105 14.06 7.12 10.66
CA ALA A 105 14.04 7.63 9.29
C ALA A 105 14.23 6.53 8.23
N ALA A 106 15.17 5.60 8.43
CA ALA A 106 15.40 4.48 7.50
C ALA A 106 14.16 3.58 7.35
N ALA A 107 13.49 3.24 8.46
CA ALA A 107 12.27 2.42 8.43
C ALA A 107 11.12 3.11 7.66
N ILE A 108 10.97 4.43 7.82
CA ILE A 108 9.99 5.23 7.06
C ILE A 108 10.31 5.18 5.57
N CYS A 109 11.60 5.35 5.18
CA CYS A 109 12.02 5.29 3.79
C CYS A 109 11.85 3.90 3.19
N PHE A 110 12.20 2.84 3.91
CA PHE A 110 12.00 1.46 3.45
C PHE A 110 10.51 1.13 3.27
N ALA A 111 9.66 1.51 4.21
CA ALA A 111 8.21 1.32 4.10
C ALA A 111 7.63 2.04 2.88
N TRP A 112 8.09 3.27 2.60
CA TRP A 112 7.68 4.02 1.43
C TRP A 112 8.14 3.36 0.11
N CYS A 113 9.37 2.83 0.05
CA CYS A 113 9.87 2.07 -1.11
C CYS A 113 9.04 0.81 -1.33
N ALA A 114 8.76 0.09 -0.26
CA ALA A 114 7.99 -1.14 -0.26
C ALA A 114 6.55 -0.95 -0.75
N ALA A 115 5.91 0.18 -0.38
CA ALA A 115 4.57 0.53 -0.83
C ALA A 115 4.45 0.72 -2.36
N ARG A 116 5.56 0.70 -3.10
CA ARG A 116 5.59 0.75 -4.58
C ARG A 116 5.46 -0.61 -5.26
N GLY A 117 5.34 -1.69 -4.49
CA GLY A 117 4.94 -3.01 -4.97
C GLY A 117 6.03 -3.82 -5.65
N LEU A 118 7.27 -3.33 -5.72
CA LEU A 118 8.41 -4.13 -6.20
C LEU A 118 9.21 -4.69 -5.03
N PRO A 119 9.69 -5.95 -5.12
CA PRO A 119 10.73 -6.43 -4.23
C PRO A 119 11.89 -5.45 -4.17
N LEU A 120 12.53 -5.32 -3.01
CA LEU A 120 13.59 -4.36 -2.79
C LEU A 120 14.94 -5.08 -2.67
N ARG A 121 15.94 -4.53 -3.32
CA ARG A 121 17.34 -4.94 -3.14
C ARG A 121 18.17 -3.78 -2.63
N ALA A 122 19.16 -4.08 -1.81
CA ALA A 122 20.10 -3.12 -1.29
C ALA A 122 21.44 -3.82 -1.04
N ASP A 123 22.50 -3.05 -0.97
CA ASP A 123 23.82 -3.55 -0.58
C ASP A 123 24.46 -2.66 0.48
N THR A 124 25.38 -3.23 1.24
CA THR A 124 26.17 -2.47 2.21
C THR A 124 27.54 -3.12 2.46
N HIS A 125 28.48 -2.34 2.99
CA HIS A 125 29.82 -2.83 3.35
C HIS A 125 29.77 -3.77 4.56
N ALA A 126 30.71 -4.71 4.60
CA ALA A 126 30.83 -5.67 5.71
C ALA A 126 31.03 -4.99 7.07
N ASP A 127 31.65 -3.82 7.10
CA ASP A 127 31.87 -3.04 8.33
C ASP A 127 30.70 -2.14 8.72
N ASN A 128 29.72 -1.96 7.84
CA ASN A 128 28.53 -1.13 8.14
C ASN A 128 27.50 -1.91 8.96
N LYS A 129 27.83 -2.22 10.21
CA LYS A 129 26.95 -2.97 11.11
C LYS A 129 25.62 -2.27 11.36
N VAL A 130 25.62 -0.94 11.34
CA VAL A 130 24.40 -0.13 11.52
C VAL A 130 23.42 -0.38 10.36
N MET A 131 23.89 -0.32 9.12
CA MET A 131 23.02 -0.53 7.95
C MET A 131 22.59 -2.01 7.84
N GLN A 132 23.48 -2.96 8.14
CA GLN A 132 23.12 -4.38 8.20
C GLN A 132 21.96 -4.60 9.18
N HIS A 133 22.08 -4.10 10.41
CA HIS A 133 21.03 -4.21 11.41
C HIS A 133 19.72 -3.51 10.97
N LEU A 134 19.81 -2.33 10.35
CA LEU A 134 18.63 -1.63 9.83
C LEU A 134 17.94 -2.41 8.73
N LEU A 135 18.67 -2.99 7.77
CA LEU A 135 18.12 -3.82 6.71
C LEU A 135 17.42 -5.06 7.30
N GLU A 136 18.10 -5.81 8.14
CA GLU A 136 17.57 -7.04 8.76
C GLU A 136 16.33 -6.75 9.62
N LYS A 137 16.37 -5.70 10.44
CA LYS A 137 15.23 -5.25 11.27
C LYS A 137 14.02 -4.86 10.43
N ASN A 138 14.23 -4.41 9.19
CA ASN A 138 13.16 -4.02 8.27
C ASN A 138 12.82 -5.13 7.26
N GLY A 139 13.19 -6.39 7.53
CA GLY A 139 12.75 -7.56 6.79
C GLY A 139 13.59 -7.92 5.56
N PHE A 140 14.74 -7.26 5.37
CA PHE A 140 15.69 -7.67 4.35
C PHE A 140 16.46 -8.92 4.80
N VAL A 141 16.65 -9.85 3.89
CA VAL A 141 17.41 -11.09 4.09
C VAL A 141 18.72 -10.98 3.34
N ARG A 142 19.82 -11.38 3.97
CA ARG A 142 21.12 -11.50 3.31
C ARG A 142 21.06 -12.59 2.25
N CYS A 143 21.50 -12.26 1.02
CA CYS A 143 21.45 -13.16 -0.14
C CYS A 143 22.83 -13.66 -0.59
N GLY A 144 23.90 -12.96 -0.26
CA GLY A 144 25.25 -13.27 -0.69
C GLY A 144 26.10 -12.01 -0.73
N ASN A 145 27.09 -12.01 -1.62
CA ASN A 145 27.98 -10.87 -1.85
C ASN A 145 27.96 -10.47 -3.33
N ILE A 146 28.12 -9.18 -3.60
CA ILE A 146 28.31 -8.62 -4.94
C ILE A 146 29.64 -7.89 -5.02
N THR A 147 30.10 -7.63 -6.23
CA THR A 147 31.31 -6.84 -6.48
C THR A 147 30.94 -5.56 -7.23
N LEU A 148 31.33 -4.43 -6.67
CA LEU A 148 31.16 -3.14 -7.35
C LEU A 148 32.18 -2.98 -8.49
N ALA A 149 31.95 -1.97 -9.36
CA ALA A 149 32.83 -1.69 -10.49
C ALA A 149 34.28 -1.36 -10.09
N ASP A 150 34.51 -0.91 -8.86
CA ASP A 150 35.84 -0.63 -8.29
C ASP A 150 36.50 -1.86 -7.65
N GLY A 151 35.89 -3.05 -7.78
CA GLY A 151 36.37 -4.32 -7.23
C GLY A 151 36.04 -4.52 -5.74
N THR A 152 35.37 -3.58 -5.08
CA THR A 152 35.02 -3.74 -3.67
C THR A 152 33.80 -4.63 -3.47
N SER A 153 33.87 -5.51 -2.44
CA SER A 153 32.77 -6.40 -2.10
C SER A 153 31.70 -5.70 -1.26
N ARG A 154 30.44 -6.08 -1.47
CA ARG A 154 29.30 -5.66 -0.67
C ARG A 154 28.42 -6.85 -0.31
N ILE A 155 27.83 -6.82 0.87
CA ILE A 155 26.80 -7.76 1.27
C ILE A 155 25.50 -7.37 0.58
N ALA A 156 24.92 -8.29 -0.18
CA ALA A 156 23.68 -8.12 -0.90
C ALA A 156 22.48 -8.53 -0.04
N TYR A 157 21.47 -7.73 -0.06
CA TYR A 157 20.21 -7.91 0.69
C TYR A 157 19.01 -7.86 -0.24
N HIS A 158 18.00 -8.68 0.04
CA HIS A 158 16.73 -8.72 -0.67
C HIS A 158 15.57 -8.69 0.33
N CYS A 159 14.52 -7.96 0.00
CA CYS A 159 13.27 -7.95 0.73
C CYS A 159 12.13 -8.27 -0.24
N THR A 160 11.63 -9.51 -0.19
CA THR A 160 10.44 -9.95 -0.94
C THR A 160 9.14 -9.49 -0.29
N VAL A 161 9.19 -9.32 1.02
CA VAL A 161 8.07 -8.79 1.80
C VAL A 161 8.45 -7.37 2.18
N PRO A 162 7.66 -6.37 1.78
CA PRO A 162 7.92 -5.01 2.23
C PRO A 162 8.10 -4.99 3.75
N PRO A 163 9.07 -4.20 4.26
CA PRO A 163 9.21 -4.02 5.70
C PRO A 163 7.84 -3.72 6.29
N ARG A 164 7.47 -4.40 7.33
CA ARG A 164 6.19 -4.17 8.03
C ARG A 164 6.18 -2.73 8.52
N GLY A 165 5.75 -1.84 7.66
CA GLY A 165 5.39 -0.48 8.02
C GLY A 165 4.17 -0.56 8.92
N GLY A 166 4.37 -0.38 10.21
CA GLY A 166 3.32 -0.42 11.20
C GLY A 166 2.74 -1.84 11.44
N LYS A 167 2.50 -2.22 12.67
CA LYS A 167 1.69 -3.40 12.99
C LYS A 167 0.39 -3.28 12.20
N GLN A 168 0.10 -4.26 11.33
CA GLN A 168 -1.23 -4.32 10.69
C GLN A 168 -2.27 -4.16 11.81
N GLN A 169 -3.13 -3.17 11.68
CA GLN A 169 -4.13 -2.91 12.70
C GLN A 169 -5.01 -4.15 12.84
N THR A 170 -5.30 -4.52 14.07
CA THR A 170 -6.31 -5.56 14.30
C THR A 170 -7.66 -5.06 13.81
N ALA A 171 -8.58 -5.96 13.45
CA ALA A 171 -9.92 -5.58 13.06
C ALA A 171 -10.61 -4.68 14.11
N ALA A 172 -10.31 -4.87 15.39
CA ALA A 172 -10.82 -4.04 16.48
C ALA A 172 -10.23 -2.62 16.47
N GLN A 173 -8.93 -2.48 16.19
CA GLN A 173 -8.28 -1.16 16.08
C GLN A 173 -8.77 -0.42 14.83
N ALA A 174 -8.89 -1.13 13.70
CA ALA A 174 -9.45 -0.59 12.47
C ALA A 174 -10.90 -0.11 12.67
N ALA A 175 -11.73 -0.93 13.33
CA ALA A 175 -13.11 -0.57 13.66
C ALA A 175 -13.18 0.65 14.59
N ALA A 176 -12.31 0.73 15.60
CA ALA A 176 -12.26 1.88 16.49
C ALA A 176 -11.87 3.18 15.76
N ALA A 177 -10.86 3.12 14.88
CA ALA A 177 -10.45 4.27 14.06
C ALA A 177 -11.59 4.76 13.15
N LEU A 178 -12.27 3.82 12.50
CA LEU A 178 -13.41 4.11 11.62
C LEU A 178 -14.58 4.73 12.40
N ALA A 179 -14.91 4.17 13.56
CA ALA A 179 -15.98 4.69 14.42
C ALA A 179 -15.66 6.11 14.94
N GLN A 180 -14.40 6.37 15.29
CA GLN A 180 -13.95 7.69 15.70
C GLN A 180 -14.05 8.72 14.57
N ALA A 181 -13.61 8.35 13.36
CA ALA A 181 -13.68 9.21 12.18
C ALA A 181 -15.15 9.56 11.84
N ALA A 182 -16.02 8.55 11.80
CA ALA A 182 -17.44 8.75 11.51
C ALA A 182 -18.17 9.61 12.57
N LYS A 183 -17.79 9.48 13.86
CA LYS A 183 -18.36 10.28 14.94
C LYS A 183 -18.05 11.78 14.82
N ALA A 184 -16.94 12.13 14.16
CA ALA A 184 -16.53 13.51 13.94
C ALA A 184 -17.30 14.21 12.81
N LEU A 185 -18.06 13.45 12.01
CA LEU A 185 -18.80 13.99 10.87
C LEU A 185 -20.19 14.52 11.27
N PRO A 186 -20.69 15.54 10.57
CA PRO A 186 -22.06 16.01 10.75
C PRO A 186 -23.04 14.89 10.34
N LYS A 187 -24.12 14.75 11.10
CA LYS A 187 -25.20 13.83 10.73
C LYS A 187 -25.96 14.40 9.51
N PRO A 188 -26.29 13.56 8.52
CA PRO A 188 -27.17 13.98 7.43
C PRO A 188 -28.53 14.48 7.97
N ALA A 189 -29.13 15.40 7.26
CA ALA A 189 -30.48 15.87 7.59
C ALA A 189 -31.54 14.77 7.37
N ASP A 190 -31.34 13.99 6.30
CA ASP A 190 -32.18 12.87 5.91
C ASP A 190 -31.31 11.60 5.74
N GLY A 191 -31.87 10.45 6.10
CA GLY A 191 -31.22 9.14 5.94
C GLY A 191 -30.02 8.90 6.87
N PRO A 192 -29.34 7.76 6.71
CA PRO A 192 -28.17 7.37 7.49
C PRO A 192 -26.88 8.03 6.98
N LEU A 193 -25.88 8.10 7.85
CA LEU A 193 -24.51 8.39 7.42
C LEU A 193 -23.95 7.16 6.69
N LEU A 194 -23.56 7.29 5.43
CA LEU A 194 -22.94 6.22 4.66
C LEU A 194 -21.42 6.30 4.74
N VAL A 195 -20.78 5.15 4.96
CA VAL A 195 -19.32 4.99 5.06
C VAL A 195 -18.89 3.90 4.09
N ALA A 196 -17.90 4.18 3.24
CA ALA A 196 -17.32 3.19 2.33
C ALA A 196 -16.10 2.53 2.97
N LEU A 197 -16.00 1.19 2.86
CA LEU A 197 -14.85 0.40 3.30
C LEU A 197 -14.34 -0.44 2.14
N ASP A 198 -13.39 0.12 1.41
CA ASP A 198 -12.71 -0.51 0.28
C ASP A 198 -11.38 -1.13 0.70
N GLY A 199 -10.72 -1.79 -0.21
CA GLY A 199 -9.39 -2.36 0.00
C GLY A 199 -9.21 -3.72 -0.67
N ARG A 200 -8.00 -4.23 -0.58
CA ARG A 200 -7.57 -5.46 -1.24
C ARG A 200 -8.39 -6.67 -0.79
N CYS A 201 -8.61 -7.61 -1.69
CA CYS A 201 -9.22 -8.90 -1.32
C CYS A 201 -8.38 -9.58 -0.21
N ALA A 202 -9.05 -10.30 0.68
CA ALA A 202 -8.46 -10.90 1.88
C ALA A 202 -7.78 -9.92 2.88
N ALA A 203 -7.95 -8.59 2.74
CA ALA A 203 -7.43 -7.60 3.68
C ALA A 203 -8.14 -7.63 5.05
N GLY A 204 -9.35 -8.19 5.13
CA GLY A 204 -10.11 -8.30 6.37
C GLY A 204 -11.30 -7.34 6.47
N LYS A 205 -11.74 -6.75 5.36
CA LYS A 205 -12.90 -5.85 5.28
C LYS A 205 -14.14 -6.43 5.97
N THR A 206 -14.52 -7.66 5.64
CA THR A 206 -15.69 -8.34 6.22
C THR A 206 -15.54 -8.58 7.73
N THR A 207 -14.32 -8.82 8.21
CA THR A 207 -14.04 -8.95 9.66
C THR A 207 -14.24 -7.60 10.38
N ILE A 208 -13.77 -6.51 9.76
CA ILE A 208 -13.98 -5.15 10.27
C ILE A 208 -15.47 -4.83 10.27
N ALA A 209 -16.19 -5.11 9.17
CA ALA A 209 -17.63 -4.88 9.06
C ALA A 209 -18.42 -5.63 10.13
N ALA A 210 -18.10 -6.91 10.38
CA ALA A 210 -18.70 -7.67 11.46
C ALA A 210 -18.40 -7.09 12.85
N GLN A 211 -17.22 -6.52 13.04
CA GLN A 211 -16.88 -5.81 14.28
C GLN A 211 -17.67 -4.50 14.42
N MET A 212 -17.83 -3.74 13.34
CA MET A 212 -18.64 -2.52 13.31
C MET A 212 -20.10 -2.80 13.68
N ALA A 213 -20.68 -3.85 13.08
CA ALA A 213 -22.05 -4.26 13.40
C ALA A 213 -22.21 -4.66 14.88
N ARG A 214 -21.31 -5.50 15.40
CA ARG A 214 -21.42 -6.03 16.78
C ARG A 214 -21.13 -4.98 17.85
N GLN A 215 -20.10 -4.16 17.65
CA GLN A 215 -19.59 -3.27 18.71
C GLN A 215 -20.24 -1.88 18.65
N TYR A 216 -20.57 -1.41 17.45
CA TYR A 216 -21.04 -0.05 17.21
C TYR A 216 -22.49 0.01 16.69
N GLY A 217 -23.12 -1.12 16.41
CA GLY A 217 -24.51 -1.19 15.92
C GLY A 217 -24.71 -0.63 14.52
N TRP A 218 -23.66 -0.61 13.68
CA TRP A 218 -23.76 -0.14 12.31
C TRP A 218 -24.49 -1.15 11.44
N GLY A 219 -25.30 -0.67 10.51
CA GLY A 219 -25.79 -1.48 9.41
C GLY A 219 -24.65 -1.81 8.44
N VAL A 220 -24.74 -2.92 7.74
CA VAL A 220 -23.73 -3.34 6.74
C VAL A 220 -24.45 -3.74 5.46
N VAL A 221 -23.93 -3.24 4.33
CA VAL A 221 -24.27 -3.69 2.98
C VAL A 221 -23.00 -4.23 2.34
N HIS A 222 -23.03 -5.50 1.89
CA HIS A 222 -21.89 -6.14 1.25
C HIS A 222 -21.93 -5.93 -0.27
N LEU A 223 -20.87 -5.40 -0.84
CA LEU A 223 -20.81 -5.17 -2.28
C LEU A 223 -20.66 -6.45 -3.10
N ASP A 224 -20.26 -7.55 -2.46
CA ASP A 224 -20.26 -8.87 -3.10
C ASP A 224 -21.69 -9.32 -3.53
N ASP A 225 -22.73 -8.75 -2.95
CA ASP A 225 -24.12 -8.93 -3.34
C ASP A 225 -24.50 -8.20 -4.65
N PHE A 226 -23.58 -7.40 -5.20
CA PHE A 226 -23.81 -6.54 -6.35
C PHE A 226 -22.84 -6.81 -7.52
N PHE A 227 -22.40 -8.05 -7.71
CA PHE A 227 -21.66 -8.38 -8.92
C PHE A 227 -22.57 -8.45 -10.15
N LEU A 228 -21.98 -8.16 -11.33
CA LEU A 228 -22.68 -8.20 -12.60
C LEU A 228 -23.20 -9.61 -12.92
N GLN A 229 -24.43 -9.67 -13.41
CA GLN A 229 -24.98 -10.89 -14.03
C GLN A 229 -24.27 -11.18 -15.36
N PRO A 230 -24.26 -12.42 -15.86
CA PRO A 230 -23.56 -12.78 -17.10
C PRO A 230 -23.89 -11.90 -18.30
N ILE A 231 -25.15 -11.51 -18.46
CA ILE A 231 -25.61 -10.66 -19.57
C ILE A 231 -25.01 -9.23 -19.52
N GLN A 232 -24.64 -8.74 -18.35
CA GLN A 232 -24.04 -7.43 -18.14
C GLN A 232 -22.52 -7.43 -18.35
N ARG A 233 -21.87 -8.59 -18.43
CA ARG A 233 -20.42 -8.78 -18.50
C ARG A 233 -19.90 -8.62 -19.94
N THR A 234 -20.17 -7.49 -20.56
CA THR A 234 -19.59 -7.17 -21.87
C THR A 234 -18.07 -6.99 -21.78
N PRO A 235 -17.32 -7.24 -22.85
CA PRO A 235 -15.87 -6.98 -22.87
C PRO A 235 -15.53 -5.54 -22.46
N GLN A 236 -16.31 -4.56 -22.91
CA GLN A 236 -16.13 -3.15 -22.56
C GLN A 236 -16.30 -2.93 -21.05
N ARG A 237 -17.41 -3.40 -20.49
CA ARG A 237 -17.68 -3.26 -19.05
C ARG A 237 -16.62 -3.94 -18.20
N MET A 238 -16.19 -5.13 -18.60
CA MET A 238 -15.17 -5.90 -17.86
C MET A 238 -13.75 -5.34 -17.99
N ALA A 239 -13.50 -4.46 -18.97
CA ALA A 239 -12.25 -3.73 -19.11
C ALA A 239 -12.19 -2.44 -18.27
N GLU A 240 -13.33 -1.92 -17.82
CA GLU A 240 -13.37 -0.74 -16.94
C GLU A 240 -12.73 -1.04 -15.58
N PRO A 241 -11.96 -0.09 -15.01
CA PRO A 241 -11.54 -0.18 -13.61
C PRO A 241 -12.76 -0.25 -12.67
N GLY A 242 -12.88 -1.32 -11.88
CA GLY A 242 -14.06 -1.56 -11.05
C GLY A 242 -15.32 -2.02 -11.79
N GLY A 243 -15.21 -2.34 -13.08
CA GLY A 243 -16.34 -2.68 -13.95
C GLY A 243 -17.09 -3.98 -13.60
N ASN A 244 -16.59 -4.77 -12.65
CA ASN A 244 -17.25 -6.00 -12.20
C ASN A 244 -18.41 -5.77 -11.23
N LEU A 245 -18.56 -4.56 -10.69
CA LEU A 245 -19.64 -4.16 -9.78
C LEU A 245 -20.85 -3.68 -10.58
N ASP A 246 -22.04 -4.13 -10.23
CA ASP A 246 -23.34 -3.62 -10.70
C ASP A 246 -23.70 -2.33 -9.94
N ARG A 247 -23.00 -1.27 -10.30
CA ARG A 247 -23.13 0.04 -9.66
C ARG A 247 -24.53 0.61 -9.81
N GLU A 248 -25.12 0.39 -10.97
CA GLU A 248 -26.45 0.85 -11.33
C GLU A 248 -27.50 0.26 -10.39
N ARG A 249 -27.41 -1.04 -10.14
CA ARG A 249 -28.30 -1.73 -9.21
C ARG A 249 -28.05 -1.31 -7.76
N LEU A 250 -26.80 -1.18 -7.35
CA LEU A 250 -26.45 -0.69 -6.01
C LEU A 250 -27.00 0.71 -5.75
N ILE A 251 -26.87 1.61 -6.73
CA ILE A 251 -27.43 2.97 -6.63
C ILE A 251 -28.94 2.91 -6.50
N ALA A 252 -29.61 2.21 -7.40
CA ALA A 252 -31.07 2.18 -7.47
C ALA A 252 -31.74 1.46 -6.29
N GLU A 253 -31.19 0.31 -5.87
CA GLU A 253 -31.81 -0.54 -4.83
C GLU A 253 -31.36 -0.14 -3.40
N VAL A 254 -30.22 0.52 -3.25
CA VAL A 254 -29.65 0.82 -1.91
C VAL A 254 -29.39 2.29 -1.68
N LEU A 255 -28.57 2.93 -2.52
CA LEU A 255 -28.02 4.25 -2.17
C LEU A 255 -29.07 5.36 -2.26
N GLU A 256 -29.86 5.40 -3.33
CA GLU A 256 -30.94 6.39 -3.46
C GLU A 256 -32.05 6.21 -2.40
N PRO A 257 -32.57 5.00 -2.12
CA PRO A 257 -33.52 4.80 -1.03
C PRO A 257 -32.96 5.21 0.34
N LEU A 258 -31.71 4.84 0.66
CA LEU A 258 -31.09 5.22 1.94
C LEU A 258 -30.90 6.73 2.06
N ARG A 259 -30.45 7.39 0.99
CA ARG A 259 -30.28 8.85 0.95
C ARG A 259 -31.59 9.60 1.12
N ALA A 260 -32.69 9.04 0.60
CA ALA A 260 -34.03 9.58 0.76
C ALA A 260 -34.68 9.22 2.11
N GLY A 261 -34.01 8.53 3.01
CA GLY A 261 -34.56 8.05 4.28
C GLY A 261 -35.67 7.00 4.12
N GLN A 262 -35.72 6.34 2.96
CA GLN A 262 -36.78 5.39 2.64
C GLN A 262 -36.42 3.98 3.10
N GLN A 263 -37.46 3.21 3.41
CA GLN A 263 -37.32 1.76 3.56
C GLN A 263 -37.22 1.11 2.17
N GLY A 264 -36.45 0.04 2.07
CA GLY A 264 -36.26 -0.68 0.81
C GLY A 264 -35.69 -2.05 1.04
N SER A 265 -35.47 -2.76 -0.04
CA SER A 265 -34.82 -4.08 -0.02
C SER A 265 -34.08 -4.31 -1.33
N TYR A 266 -33.07 -5.17 -1.28
CA TYR A 266 -32.27 -5.57 -2.45
C TYR A 266 -32.13 -7.07 -2.53
N ARG A 267 -31.75 -7.60 -3.70
CA ARG A 267 -31.51 -9.01 -3.92
C ARG A 267 -30.03 -9.34 -3.83
N LEU A 268 -29.73 -10.47 -3.20
CA LEU A 268 -28.36 -11.01 -3.16
C LEU A 268 -27.95 -11.54 -4.53
N PHE A 269 -26.68 -11.36 -4.89
CA PHE A 269 -26.10 -12.05 -6.03
C PHE A 269 -25.42 -13.34 -5.57
N ASP A 270 -25.83 -14.49 -6.14
CA ASP A 270 -25.19 -15.77 -5.87
C ASP A 270 -24.09 -16.06 -6.90
N CYS A 271 -22.84 -15.96 -6.46
CA CYS A 271 -21.67 -16.27 -7.30
C CYS A 271 -21.59 -17.72 -7.79
N ARG A 272 -22.34 -18.66 -7.20
CA ARG A 272 -22.35 -20.07 -7.64
C ARG A 272 -23.26 -20.25 -8.84
N THR A 273 -24.43 -19.63 -8.80
CA THR A 273 -25.41 -19.67 -9.87
C THR A 273 -25.24 -18.54 -10.89
N MET A 274 -24.41 -17.54 -10.55
CA MET A 274 -24.19 -16.32 -11.32
C MET A 274 -25.48 -15.56 -11.61
N ALA A 275 -26.41 -15.56 -10.67
CA ALA A 275 -27.73 -14.97 -10.79
C ALA A 275 -28.18 -14.30 -9.47
N LEU A 276 -29.22 -13.51 -9.54
CA LEU A 276 -29.83 -12.95 -8.35
C LEU A 276 -30.63 -14.06 -7.63
N ALA A 277 -30.39 -14.18 -6.33
CA ALA A 277 -31.10 -15.11 -5.47
C ALA A 277 -32.61 -14.78 -5.43
N PRO A 278 -33.48 -15.79 -5.25
CA PRO A 278 -34.89 -15.54 -4.96
C PRO A 278 -35.04 -14.88 -3.58
N GLY A 279 -35.91 -13.90 -3.48
CA GLY A 279 -36.13 -13.13 -2.26
C GLY A 279 -35.30 -11.87 -2.15
N THR A 280 -35.60 -11.06 -1.15
CA THR A 280 -34.97 -9.75 -0.91
C THR A 280 -34.47 -9.67 0.54
N VAL A 281 -33.45 -8.84 0.74
CA VAL A 281 -32.90 -8.46 2.06
C VAL A 281 -33.32 -7.03 2.34
N PRO A 282 -33.90 -6.71 3.50
CA PRO A 282 -34.26 -5.33 3.85
C PRO A 282 -33.02 -4.48 4.05
N LEU A 283 -33.12 -3.20 3.67
CA LEU A 283 -32.10 -2.22 3.94
C LEU A 283 -31.91 -2.05 5.45
N PRO A 284 -30.67 -1.91 5.95
CA PRO A 284 -30.42 -1.64 7.36
C PRO A 284 -31.09 -0.34 7.82
N GLN A 285 -31.74 -0.38 8.98
CA GLN A 285 -32.42 0.79 9.60
C GLN A 285 -31.58 1.31 10.78
N THR A 286 -30.35 1.75 10.50
CA THR A 286 -29.40 2.23 11.52
C THR A 286 -28.91 3.63 11.16
N PRO A 287 -28.49 4.45 12.14
CA PRO A 287 -28.01 5.80 11.88
C PRO A 287 -26.74 5.87 11.03
N ILE A 288 -25.95 4.79 11.00
CA ILE A 288 -24.73 4.69 10.19
C ILE A 288 -24.74 3.34 9.47
N ILE A 289 -24.45 3.35 8.18
CA ILE A 289 -24.40 2.16 7.35
C ILE A 289 -23.04 2.10 6.66
N LEU A 290 -22.40 0.94 6.74
CA LEU A 290 -21.14 0.62 6.11
C LEU A 290 -21.39 -0.10 4.78
N LEU A 291 -20.88 0.45 3.69
CA LEU A 291 -20.78 -0.21 2.38
C LEU A 291 -19.43 -0.91 2.33
N GLU A 292 -19.41 -2.23 2.46
CA GLU A 292 -18.19 -3.02 2.57
C GLU A 292 -17.96 -3.86 1.32
N GLY A 293 -16.77 -3.75 0.74
CA GLY A 293 -16.36 -4.61 -0.36
C GLY A 293 -15.43 -3.90 -1.35
N SER A 294 -14.83 -4.69 -2.24
CA SER A 294 -14.04 -4.14 -3.34
C SER A 294 -14.90 -3.24 -4.21
N TYR A 295 -14.34 -2.09 -4.58
CA TYR A 295 -14.97 -1.05 -5.39
C TYR A 295 -15.99 -0.16 -4.65
N SER A 296 -16.09 -0.22 -3.31
CA SER A 296 -17.02 0.65 -2.56
C SER A 296 -16.63 2.14 -2.63
N CYS A 297 -15.38 2.44 -2.95
CA CYS A 297 -14.88 3.80 -3.21
C CYS A 297 -14.86 4.17 -4.70
N HIS A 298 -15.61 3.46 -5.57
CA HIS A 298 -15.70 3.82 -6.98
C HIS A 298 -16.23 5.26 -7.16
N PRO A 299 -15.71 6.05 -8.14
CA PRO A 299 -16.15 7.44 -8.34
C PRO A 299 -17.65 7.63 -8.45
N ASP A 300 -18.38 6.70 -9.09
CA ASP A 300 -19.85 6.75 -9.20
C ASP A 300 -20.56 6.61 -7.85
N LEU A 301 -19.90 6.03 -6.84
CA LEU A 301 -20.43 5.81 -5.50
C LEU A 301 -19.90 6.83 -4.48
N TRP A 302 -18.80 7.53 -4.83
CA TRP A 302 -18.06 8.40 -3.92
C TRP A 302 -18.93 9.41 -3.20
N ASN A 303 -19.75 10.14 -3.95
CA ASN A 303 -20.56 11.23 -3.40
C ASN A 303 -21.77 10.77 -2.55
N TYR A 304 -22.02 9.46 -2.47
CA TYR A 304 -23.03 8.93 -1.55
C TYR A 304 -22.47 8.73 -0.14
N CYS A 305 -21.17 8.55 0.00
CA CYS A 305 -20.52 8.29 1.27
C CYS A 305 -19.90 9.57 1.85
N ALA A 306 -20.07 9.76 3.14
CA ALA A 306 -19.47 10.88 3.88
C ALA A 306 -18.07 10.57 4.41
N LEU A 307 -17.64 9.29 4.37
CA LEU A 307 -16.34 8.82 4.81
C LEU A 307 -15.90 7.65 3.96
N HIS A 308 -14.62 7.63 3.59
CA HIS A 308 -14.03 6.57 2.80
C HIS A 308 -12.84 5.99 3.53
N ALA A 309 -12.80 4.68 3.64
CA ALA A 309 -11.74 3.95 4.29
C ALA A 309 -11.13 2.91 3.35
N PHE A 310 -9.82 2.75 3.44
CA PHE A 310 -9.08 1.75 2.67
C PHE A 310 -8.38 0.77 3.58
N VAL A 311 -8.65 -0.52 3.39
CA VAL A 311 -8.00 -1.62 4.13
C VAL A 311 -6.89 -2.20 3.28
N ASN A 312 -5.67 -2.07 3.78
CA ASN A 312 -4.51 -2.64 3.12
C ASN A 312 -4.17 -4.02 3.69
N VAL A 313 -3.51 -4.82 2.87
CA VAL A 313 -2.86 -6.07 3.28
C VAL A 313 -1.60 -6.27 2.44
N GLU A 314 -0.56 -6.77 3.07
CA GLU A 314 0.68 -7.10 2.38
C GLU A 314 0.46 -8.23 1.36
N PRO A 315 1.06 -8.16 0.15
CA PRO A 315 0.83 -9.14 -0.91
C PRO A 315 1.09 -10.58 -0.49
N ALA A 316 2.16 -10.84 0.27
CA ALA A 316 2.45 -12.19 0.76
C ALA A 316 1.40 -12.69 1.76
N GLU A 317 0.94 -11.82 2.66
CA GLU A 317 -0.11 -12.14 3.62
C GLU A 317 -1.47 -12.29 2.92
N GLN A 318 -1.75 -11.47 1.89
CA GLN A 318 -2.93 -11.61 1.04
C GLN A 318 -2.99 -13.00 0.41
N LEU A 319 -1.91 -13.42 -0.26
CA LEU A 319 -1.82 -14.74 -0.89
C LEU A 319 -1.91 -15.88 0.14
N ARG A 320 -1.27 -15.74 1.30
CA ARG A 320 -1.37 -16.72 2.39
C ARG A 320 -2.83 -16.89 2.86
N ARG A 321 -3.54 -15.77 3.06
CA ARG A 321 -4.96 -15.79 3.46
C ARG A 321 -5.86 -16.37 2.38
N LEU A 322 -5.61 -16.05 1.12
CA LEU A 322 -6.36 -16.60 -0.02
C LEU A 322 -6.13 -18.09 -0.17
N ALA A 323 -4.88 -18.57 -0.05
CA ALA A 323 -4.55 -19.98 -0.08
C ALA A 323 -5.22 -20.78 1.05
N ALA A 324 -5.34 -20.19 2.24
CA ALA A 324 -6.02 -20.83 3.37
C ALA A 324 -7.54 -20.84 3.22
N ARG A 325 -8.14 -19.82 2.57
CA ARG A 325 -9.59 -19.65 2.45
C ARG A 325 -10.20 -20.40 1.26
N ALA A 326 -9.51 -20.37 0.12
CA ALA A 326 -10.01 -20.90 -1.15
C ALA A 326 -8.82 -21.33 -2.03
N PRO A 327 -8.12 -22.43 -1.67
CA PRO A 327 -6.93 -22.89 -2.39
C PRO A 327 -7.22 -23.18 -3.87
N GLU A 328 -8.43 -23.68 -4.16
CA GLU A 328 -8.88 -24.01 -5.52
C GLU A 328 -9.06 -22.79 -6.44
N LYS A 329 -9.17 -21.58 -5.87
CA LYS A 329 -9.34 -20.31 -6.60
C LYS A 329 -8.08 -19.45 -6.58
N LEU A 330 -7.00 -19.92 -5.98
CA LEU A 330 -5.80 -19.10 -5.76
C LEU A 330 -5.21 -18.56 -7.07
N GLU A 331 -5.14 -19.37 -8.11
CA GLU A 331 -4.63 -18.94 -9.42
C GLU A 331 -5.56 -17.92 -10.09
N ASP A 332 -6.87 -18.05 -9.96
CA ASP A 332 -7.84 -17.07 -10.46
C ASP A 332 -7.69 -15.72 -9.71
N PHE A 333 -7.42 -15.75 -8.41
CA PHE A 333 -7.08 -14.54 -7.67
C PHE A 333 -5.81 -13.88 -8.16
N LYS A 334 -4.72 -14.62 -8.35
CA LYS A 334 -3.41 -14.09 -8.79
C LYS A 334 -3.46 -13.51 -10.21
N THR A 335 -4.13 -14.21 -11.12
CA THR A 335 -4.07 -13.86 -12.55
C THR A 335 -5.20 -12.93 -13.01
N ARG A 336 -6.29 -12.84 -12.25
CA ARG A 336 -7.47 -12.12 -12.68
C ARG A 336 -7.93 -11.06 -11.68
N TRP A 337 -8.21 -11.45 -10.42
CA TRP A 337 -8.90 -10.56 -9.48
C TRP A 337 -7.97 -9.53 -8.85
N ILE A 338 -6.81 -9.92 -8.34
CA ILE A 338 -5.82 -9.02 -7.79
C ILE A 338 -5.37 -7.98 -8.84
N PRO A 339 -4.98 -8.36 -10.08
CA PRO A 339 -4.65 -7.37 -11.12
C PRO A 339 -5.77 -6.37 -11.42
N LYS A 340 -7.04 -6.79 -11.40
CA LYS A 340 -8.18 -5.89 -11.59
C LYS A 340 -8.37 -4.91 -10.44
N GLU A 341 -8.23 -5.37 -9.20
CA GLU A 341 -8.27 -4.50 -8.03
C GLU A 341 -7.12 -3.48 -8.08
N GLU A 342 -5.89 -3.90 -8.34
CA GLU A 342 -4.74 -2.99 -8.42
C GLU A 342 -4.88 -1.97 -9.56
N THR A 343 -5.42 -2.38 -10.72
CA THR A 343 -5.74 -1.46 -11.82
C THR A 343 -6.75 -0.40 -11.39
N TYR A 344 -7.79 -0.79 -10.67
CA TYR A 344 -8.80 0.11 -10.13
C TYR A 344 -8.21 1.07 -9.10
N PHE A 345 -7.44 0.56 -8.14
CA PHE A 345 -6.79 1.39 -7.12
C PHE A 345 -5.85 2.42 -7.72
N ALA A 346 -5.03 2.01 -8.69
CA ALA A 346 -4.08 2.90 -9.36
C ALA A 346 -4.80 3.94 -10.23
N HIS A 347 -5.82 3.53 -11.00
CA HIS A 347 -6.52 4.42 -11.92
C HIS A 347 -7.24 5.57 -11.19
N PHE A 348 -7.89 5.27 -10.08
CA PHE A 348 -8.67 6.24 -9.32
C PHE A 348 -7.96 6.78 -8.08
N GLN A 349 -6.73 6.34 -7.83
CA GLN A 349 -5.92 6.73 -6.66
C GLN A 349 -6.68 6.49 -5.33
N ILE A 350 -7.36 5.35 -5.25
CA ILE A 350 -8.27 5.05 -4.12
C ILE A 350 -7.57 5.11 -2.76
N PRO A 351 -6.40 4.42 -2.58
CA PRO A 351 -5.71 4.46 -1.28
C PRO A 351 -5.29 5.88 -0.86
N GLU A 352 -4.95 6.73 -1.81
CA GLU A 352 -4.49 8.11 -1.56
C GLU A 352 -5.65 9.01 -1.15
N ARG A 353 -6.80 8.83 -1.75
CA ARG A 353 -8.00 9.65 -1.58
C ARG A 353 -8.79 9.32 -0.31
N CYS A 354 -8.71 8.08 0.20
CA CYS A 354 -9.44 7.68 1.41
C CYS A 354 -8.89 8.39 2.65
N GLU A 355 -9.79 8.90 3.48
CA GLU A 355 -9.48 9.64 4.71
C GLU A 355 -8.96 8.71 5.81
N VAL A 356 -9.45 7.47 5.86
CA VAL A 356 -9.05 6.47 6.86
C VAL A 356 -8.28 5.34 6.18
N LYS A 357 -7.08 5.05 6.67
CA LYS A 357 -6.23 3.94 6.19
C LYS A 357 -5.98 2.98 7.33
N VAL A 358 -6.35 1.71 7.14
CA VAL A 358 -6.31 0.65 8.16
C VAL A 358 -5.70 -0.63 7.63
#